data_1cf266041f13560d75d2abc02a0755bd
#
_entry.id   1cf266041f13560d75d2abc02a0755bd
#
_cell.length_a   1.000
_cell.length_b   1.000
_cell.length_c   1.000
_cell.angle_alpha   90.00
_cell.angle_beta   90.00
_cell.angle_gamma   90.00
#
_symmetry.space_group_name_H-M   'P 1'
#
loop_
_entity.id
_entity.type
_entity.pdbx_description
1 polymer ?
#
loop_
_entity_poly.entity_id
_entity_poly.type
_entity_poly.pdbx_seq_one_letter_code
_entity_poly.pdbx_strand_id
1 'polypeptide(L)'
;MLITQAAEDEPTEKTEDDEKNWRTYIDLYGFLPLETTTEIRVMGNTNSQTQNLEDVLTPITGAFTGRVGVEYGRYGFQAHVNHGSSWISETVGSWSGDNALRDQVDNDLPGIVKDRRVTAKGKIDLDTTFNQTVVDLAARFRAGAIAKPRMEAGDVSFVGLIGARIVDATMDVDVEFENDVEYKSTSNRPGVLIPKEAKAKFERDWDESWSNTWVSPLIGMQTTYAFSDQWQAFLYLDAAGFGVSGRRDLSGTAQAGIAYTLGNSTQLSLGYKYWGLDFAGHGSDDHYDVTQHGVNLGLRLFFD
;
A
#
# COMPACT_ATOMS: atom_id res chain seq x y z
N MET A 1 -62.30 3.26 -45.47
CA MET A 1 -61.12 4.12 -45.27
C MET A 1 -60.96 4.29 -43.75
N LEU A 2 -60.26 3.37 -43.13
CA LEU A 2 -59.99 3.39 -41.67
C LEU A 2 -58.63 4.12 -41.48
N ILE A 3 -58.69 5.23 -40.81
CA ILE A 3 -57.49 5.97 -40.38
C ILE A 3 -57.09 5.38 -39.03
N THR A 4 -55.98 4.62 -39.01
CA THR A 4 -55.35 4.12 -37.81
C THR A 4 -54.53 5.31 -37.25
N GLN A 5 -55.01 5.89 -36.10
CA GLN A 5 -54.23 6.81 -35.30
C GLN A 5 -53.11 6.02 -34.64
N ALA A 6 -51.86 6.40 -34.99
CA ALA A 6 -50.69 5.98 -34.25
C ALA A 6 -50.75 6.69 -32.88
N ALA A 7 -50.73 5.92 -31.82
CA ALA A 7 -50.55 6.46 -30.49
C ALA A 7 -49.06 6.97 -30.45
N GLU A 8 -48.88 8.26 -30.30
CA GLU A 8 -47.64 8.87 -29.90
C GLU A 8 -47.37 8.37 -28.47
N ASP A 9 -46.31 7.60 -28.29
CA ASP A 9 -45.72 7.30 -26.98
C ASP A 9 -45.26 8.65 -26.40
N GLU A 10 -46.01 9.21 -25.47
CA GLU A 10 -45.55 10.33 -24.62
C GLU A 10 -44.32 9.82 -23.88
N PRO A 11 -43.18 10.59 -23.90
CA PRO A 11 -42.07 10.29 -23.08
C PRO A 11 -42.48 10.34 -21.62
N THR A 12 -42.39 9.22 -20.94
CA THR A 12 -42.71 9.06 -19.51
C THR A 12 -41.90 10.11 -18.76
N GLU A 13 -42.59 11.12 -18.24
CA GLU A 13 -42.03 12.19 -17.41
C GLU A 13 -41.40 11.53 -16.19
N LYS A 14 -40.05 11.47 -16.17
CA LYS A 14 -39.31 10.95 -15.02
C LYS A 14 -39.68 11.85 -13.83
N THR A 15 -40.42 11.30 -12.91
CA THR A 15 -41.02 12.02 -11.80
C THR A 15 -39.89 12.68 -10.98
N GLU A 16 -39.97 14.00 -10.75
CA GLU A 16 -39.05 14.80 -9.90
C GLU A 16 -38.96 14.23 -8.48
N ASP A 17 -39.83 13.35 -8.04
CA ASP A 17 -39.82 12.71 -6.73
C ASP A 17 -38.69 11.69 -6.56
N ASP A 18 -38.23 11.01 -7.63
CA ASP A 18 -37.12 10.06 -7.56
C ASP A 18 -35.78 10.79 -7.30
N GLU A 19 -35.67 12.07 -7.61
CA GLU A 19 -34.45 12.85 -7.38
C GLU A 19 -34.30 13.34 -5.93
N LYS A 20 -35.35 13.35 -5.11
CA LYS A 20 -35.36 13.92 -3.75
C LYS A 20 -35.17 12.90 -2.62
N ASN A 21 -34.87 11.64 -2.92
CA ASN A 21 -34.65 10.62 -1.92
C ASN A 21 -33.20 10.53 -1.49
N TRP A 22 -32.96 10.19 -0.22
CA TRP A 22 -31.64 9.82 0.29
C TRP A 22 -31.23 8.47 -0.29
N ARG A 23 -29.99 8.40 -0.72
CA ARG A 23 -29.36 7.17 -1.20
C ARG A 23 -28.02 7.01 -0.54
N THR A 24 -27.75 5.80 -0.09
CA THR A 24 -26.47 5.47 0.56
C THR A 24 -25.91 4.23 -0.11
N TYR A 25 -24.60 4.16 -0.22
CA TYR A 25 -23.92 2.95 -0.63
C TYR A 25 -22.67 2.73 0.20
N ILE A 26 -22.31 1.46 0.32
CA ILE A 26 -21.06 1.01 0.90
C ILE A 26 -20.33 0.17 -0.14
N ASP A 27 -19.07 0.51 -0.41
CA ASP A 27 -18.15 -0.26 -1.25
C ASP A 27 -17.10 -0.91 -0.38
N LEU A 28 -16.87 -2.19 -0.57
CA LEU A 28 -15.74 -2.92 -0.03
C LEU A 28 -14.87 -3.40 -1.19
N TYR A 29 -13.56 -3.22 -1.10
CA TYR A 29 -12.65 -3.57 -2.18
C TYR A 29 -11.51 -4.46 -1.69
N GLY A 30 -11.15 -5.44 -2.52
CA GLY A 30 -9.87 -6.12 -2.48
C GLY A 30 -9.00 -5.67 -3.65
N PHE A 31 -7.83 -5.14 -3.37
CA PHE A 31 -6.84 -4.78 -4.37
C PHE A 31 -5.71 -5.80 -4.38
N LEU A 32 -5.43 -6.37 -5.54
CA LEU A 32 -4.35 -7.31 -5.79
C LEU A 32 -3.31 -6.60 -6.66
N PRO A 33 -2.26 -6.02 -6.07
CA PRO A 33 -1.20 -5.38 -6.84
C PRO A 33 -0.43 -6.45 -7.62
N LEU A 34 -0.34 -6.28 -8.93
CA LEU A 34 0.46 -7.14 -9.81
C LEU A 34 1.91 -6.69 -9.86
N GLU A 35 2.11 -5.39 -9.68
CA GLU A 35 3.43 -4.77 -9.62
C GLU A 35 3.38 -3.55 -8.68
N THR A 36 4.42 -3.39 -7.89
CA THR A 36 4.69 -2.21 -7.06
C THR A 36 6.09 -1.73 -7.35
N THR A 37 6.22 -0.48 -7.73
CA THR A 37 7.52 0.19 -7.86
C THR A 37 7.65 1.23 -6.76
N THR A 38 8.73 1.16 -5.99
CA THR A 38 9.08 2.12 -4.95
C THR A 38 10.41 2.76 -5.29
N GLU A 39 10.44 4.09 -5.33
CA GLU A 39 11.67 4.86 -5.46
C GLU A 39 11.85 5.73 -4.21
N ILE A 40 12.99 5.58 -3.55
CA ILE A 40 13.38 6.37 -2.39
C ILE A 40 14.66 7.11 -2.71
N ARG A 41 14.64 8.42 -2.54
CA ARG A 41 15.85 9.26 -2.63
C ARG A 41 16.11 9.89 -1.27
N VAL A 42 17.30 9.64 -0.74
CA VAL A 42 17.79 10.22 0.51
C VAL A 42 19.22 10.71 0.33
N MET A 43 19.48 11.97 0.72
CA MET A 43 20.83 12.58 0.61
C MET A 43 21.47 12.47 -0.79
N GLY A 44 20.63 12.56 -1.85
CA GLY A 44 21.09 12.47 -3.24
C GLY A 44 21.31 11.05 -3.78
N ASN A 45 21.18 10.02 -2.96
CA ASN A 45 21.21 8.62 -3.39
C ASN A 45 19.78 8.15 -3.70
N THR A 46 19.59 7.57 -4.88
CA THR A 46 18.31 7.01 -5.30
C THR A 46 18.38 5.48 -5.26
N ASN A 47 17.44 4.87 -4.59
CA ASN A 47 17.19 3.43 -4.64
C ASN A 47 15.81 3.20 -5.24
N SER A 48 15.73 2.37 -6.26
CA SER A 48 14.47 1.99 -6.92
C SER A 48 14.33 0.49 -6.89
N GLN A 49 13.18 0.01 -6.43
CA GLN A 49 12.86 -1.41 -6.35
C GLN A 49 11.50 -1.65 -6.99
N THR A 50 11.43 -2.64 -7.88
CA THR A 50 10.18 -3.13 -8.45
C THR A 50 9.92 -4.53 -7.91
N GLN A 51 8.76 -4.72 -7.33
CA GLN A 51 8.28 -5.96 -6.73
C GLN A 51 7.11 -6.52 -7.53
N ASN A 52 7.14 -7.81 -7.81
CA ASN A 52 6.05 -8.54 -8.44
C ASN A 52 5.00 -8.97 -7.41
N LEU A 53 3.90 -9.55 -7.88
CA LEU A 53 2.79 -10.01 -7.06
C LEU A 53 3.23 -10.88 -5.85
N GLU A 54 4.12 -11.84 -6.05
CA GLU A 54 4.58 -12.74 -4.99
C GLU A 54 5.37 -11.98 -3.92
N ASP A 55 6.25 -11.07 -4.36
CA ASP A 55 7.08 -10.24 -3.49
C ASP A 55 6.24 -9.25 -2.68
N VAL A 56 5.13 -8.75 -3.26
CA VAL A 56 4.23 -7.80 -2.59
C VAL A 56 3.29 -8.50 -1.61
N LEU A 57 2.77 -9.68 -1.95
CA LEU A 57 1.79 -10.36 -1.10
C LEU A 57 2.42 -10.99 0.16
N THR A 58 3.67 -11.44 0.07
CA THR A 58 4.37 -12.09 1.18
C THR A 58 4.50 -11.18 2.42
N PRO A 59 4.89 -9.89 2.31
CA PRO A 59 5.04 -9.01 3.46
C PRO A 59 3.73 -8.38 3.95
N ILE A 60 2.61 -8.49 3.21
CA ILE A 60 1.35 -7.87 3.63
C ILE A 60 0.79 -8.58 4.86
N THR A 61 0.69 -7.86 5.97
CA THR A 61 0.09 -8.33 7.22
C THR A 61 -1.38 -7.93 7.36
N GLY A 62 -1.80 -6.90 6.65
CA GLY A 62 -3.17 -6.43 6.63
C GLY A 62 -3.44 -5.45 5.49
N ALA A 63 -4.64 -5.55 4.92
CA ALA A 63 -5.12 -4.58 3.95
C ALA A 63 -6.65 -4.44 4.05
N PHE A 64 -7.12 -3.21 4.00
CA PHE A 64 -8.55 -2.89 4.00
C PHE A 64 -8.81 -1.68 3.11
N THR A 65 -9.80 -1.80 2.24
CA THR A 65 -10.28 -0.67 1.45
C THR A 65 -11.78 -0.63 1.47
N GLY A 66 -12.34 0.52 1.87
CA GLY A 66 -13.78 0.73 1.92
C GLY A 66 -14.16 2.16 1.58
N ARG A 67 -15.35 2.31 1.01
CA ARG A 67 -15.93 3.61 0.69
C ARG A 67 -17.38 3.63 1.13
N VAL A 68 -17.81 4.74 1.69
CA VAL A 68 -19.21 5.04 1.96
C VAL A 68 -19.61 6.33 1.27
N GLY A 69 -20.76 6.36 0.65
CA GLY A 69 -21.30 7.55 0.04
C GLY A 69 -22.77 7.73 0.41
N VAL A 70 -23.14 8.98 0.61
CA VAL A 70 -24.52 9.42 0.83
C VAL A 70 -24.85 10.51 -0.17
N GLU A 71 -26.04 10.47 -0.76
CA GLU A 71 -26.50 11.40 -1.78
C GLU A 71 -27.94 11.80 -1.52
N TYR A 72 -28.23 13.09 -1.67
CA TYR A 72 -29.56 13.65 -1.69
C TYR A 72 -29.74 14.50 -2.94
N GLY A 73 -30.66 14.13 -3.79
CA GLY A 73 -30.78 14.76 -5.10
C GLY A 73 -29.52 14.54 -5.92
N ARG A 74 -28.85 15.64 -6.27
CA ARG A 74 -27.59 15.65 -7.06
C ARG A 74 -26.35 15.87 -6.21
N TYR A 75 -26.50 16.17 -4.93
CA TYR A 75 -25.40 16.48 -4.02
C TYR A 75 -25.21 15.36 -3.02
N GLY A 76 -24.01 15.16 -2.60
CA GLY A 76 -23.70 14.12 -1.63
C GLY A 76 -22.34 14.30 -0.99
N PHE A 77 -22.00 13.31 -0.19
CA PHE A 77 -20.73 13.22 0.48
C PHE A 77 -20.18 11.79 0.36
N GLN A 78 -18.86 11.68 0.33
CA GLN A 78 -18.15 10.41 0.25
C GLN A 78 -16.99 10.40 1.22
N ALA A 79 -16.84 9.30 1.95
CA ALA A 79 -15.64 8.95 2.69
C ALA A 79 -15.04 7.68 2.10
N HIS A 80 -13.74 7.65 1.91
CA HIS A 80 -12.99 6.49 1.42
C HIS A 80 -11.80 6.26 2.33
N VAL A 81 -11.57 5.02 2.74
CA VAL A 81 -10.45 4.61 3.57
C VAL A 81 -9.70 3.50 2.85
N ASN A 82 -8.40 3.64 2.78
CA ASN A 82 -7.47 2.62 2.30
C ASN A 82 -6.38 2.46 3.36
N HIS A 83 -6.25 1.25 3.89
CA HIS A 83 -5.23 0.91 4.88
C HIS A 83 -4.41 -0.27 4.36
N GLY A 84 -3.09 -0.16 4.48
CA GLY A 84 -2.14 -1.23 4.18
C GLY A 84 -1.09 -1.33 5.28
N SER A 85 -0.77 -2.56 5.65
CA SER A 85 0.28 -2.89 6.60
C SER A 85 1.17 -3.98 6.02
N SER A 86 2.48 -3.81 6.12
CA SER A 86 3.46 -4.80 5.70
C SER A 86 4.57 -4.95 6.72
N TRP A 87 5.12 -6.16 6.81
CA TRP A 87 6.27 -6.48 7.63
C TRP A 87 7.27 -7.28 6.81
N ILE A 88 8.52 -6.83 6.83
CA ILE A 88 9.64 -7.46 6.11
C ILE A 88 10.72 -7.76 7.13
N SER A 89 11.21 -9.00 7.11
CA SER A 89 12.34 -9.45 7.92
C SER A 89 13.38 -10.07 7.00
N GLU A 90 14.56 -9.49 6.96
CA GLU A 90 15.65 -9.94 6.10
C GLU A 90 16.99 -9.97 6.84
N THR A 91 17.79 -11.00 6.56
CA THR A 91 19.19 -11.01 6.94
C THR A 91 20.00 -10.26 5.87
N VAL A 92 20.37 -9.01 6.16
CA VAL A 92 21.09 -8.14 5.20
C VAL A 92 22.59 -8.40 5.14
N GLY A 93 23.14 -9.11 6.13
CA GLY A 93 24.55 -9.45 6.13
C GLY A 93 24.86 -10.62 7.06
N SER A 94 25.73 -11.50 6.61
CA SER A 94 26.33 -12.52 7.46
C SER A 94 27.80 -12.70 7.09
N TRP A 95 28.64 -12.89 8.08
CA TRP A 95 30.05 -13.18 7.86
C TRP A 95 30.53 -14.29 8.80
N SER A 96 31.50 -15.02 8.35
CA SER A 96 32.22 -15.98 9.16
C SER A 96 33.70 -15.91 8.87
N GLY A 97 34.53 -15.82 9.91
CA GLY A 97 35.97 -15.83 9.82
C GLY A 97 36.53 -16.95 10.69
N ASP A 98 37.45 -17.72 10.14
CA ASP A 98 38.20 -18.76 10.85
C ASP A 98 39.69 -18.44 10.67
N ASN A 99 40.31 -17.87 11.70
CA ASN A 99 41.75 -17.60 11.72
C ASN A 99 42.46 -18.56 12.68
N ALA A 100 43.24 -19.46 12.12
CA ALA A 100 44.20 -20.21 12.86
C ALA A 100 45.45 -19.31 13.10
N LEU A 101 45.54 -18.76 14.30
CA LEU A 101 46.75 -18.01 14.72
C LEU A 101 47.85 -19.03 14.99
N ARG A 102 48.54 -19.43 13.93
CA ARG A 102 49.75 -20.22 14.00
C ARG A 102 50.92 -19.23 14.10
N ASP A 103 51.85 -19.45 15.01
CA ASP A 103 53.23 -19.04 14.97
C ASP A 103 53.69 -17.70 15.59
N GLN A 104 52.90 -16.85 16.21
CA GLN A 104 53.50 -15.64 16.81
C GLN A 104 53.90 -15.72 18.29
N VAL A 105 53.68 -16.84 18.97
CA VAL A 105 54.01 -17.00 20.39
C VAL A 105 55.15 -18.03 20.60
N ASP A 106 55.63 -18.65 19.52
CA ASP A 106 56.62 -19.72 19.60
C ASP A 106 58.03 -19.22 19.95
N ASN A 107 58.35 -17.94 19.77
CA ASN A 107 59.72 -17.43 20.00
C ASN A 107 60.01 -17.09 21.46
N ASP A 108 59.00 -16.73 22.27
CA ASP A 108 59.23 -16.33 23.67
C ASP A 108 58.87 -17.42 24.69
N LEU A 109 58.01 -18.41 24.34
CA LEU A 109 57.61 -19.53 25.17
C LEU A 109 57.45 -20.81 24.35
N PRO A 110 58.53 -21.40 23.86
CA PRO A 110 58.45 -22.56 23.00
C PRO A 110 57.81 -23.76 23.67
N GLY A 111 56.76 -24.32 23.05
CA GLY A 111 56.15 -25.59 23.43
C GLY A 111 54.91 -25.52 24.34
N ILE A 112 54.37 -24.33 24.68
CA ILE A 112 53.23 -24.23 25.59
C ILE A 112 51.85 -24.26 24.87
N VAL A 113 51.76 -23.72 23.66
CA VAL A 113 50.53 -23.74 22.88
C VAL A 113 50.85 -24.03 21.41
N LYS A 114 50.26 -25.10 20.87
CA LYS A 114 50.49 -25.48 19.47
C LYS A 114 49.44 -25.01 18.47
N ASP A 115 48.20 -24.97 18.87
CA ASP A 115 47.12 -24.58 17.98
C ASP A 115 46.14 -23.64 18.72
N ARG A 116 45.90 -22.44 18.10
CA ARG A 116 44.89 -21.50 18.51
C ARG A 116 43.95 -21.29 17.34
N ARG A 117 42.64 -21.37 17.59
CA ARG A 117 41.64 -21.13 16.59
C ARG A 117 40.68 -20.06 17.11
N VAL A 118 40.51 -19.01 16.35
CA VAL A 118 39.49 -18.00 16.61
C VAL A 118 38.48 -18.06 15.48
N THR A 119 37.23 -18.37 15.82
CA THR A 119 36.13 -18.36 14.90
C THR A 119 35.22 -17.18 15.27
N ALA A 120 34.97 -16.28 14.34
CA ALA A 120 34.02 -15.19 14.49
C ALA A 120 32.89 -15.40 13.48
N LYS A 121 31.67 -15.26 13.93
CA LYS A 121 30.47 -15.26 13.09
C LYS A 121 29.63 -14.05 13.45
N GLY A 122 29.11 -13.38 12.46
CA GLY A 122 28.22 -12.26 12.66
C GLY A 122 27.03 -12.31 11.71
N LYS A 123 25.93 -11.71 12.14
CA LYS A 123 24.68 -11.62 11.43
C LYS A 123 24.09 -10.24 11.66
N ILE A 124 23.48 -9.69 10.62
CA ILE A 124 22.69 -8.46 10.70
C ILE A 124 21.29 -8.79 10.20
N ASP A 125 20.31 -8.70 11.07
CA ASP A 125 18.90 -8.82 10.74
C ASP A 125 18.28 -7.44 10.70
N LEU A 126 17.41 -7.24 9.72
CA LEU A 126 16.64 -6.01 9.50
C LEU A 126 15.18 -6.38 9.51
N ASP A 127 14.44 -5.85 10.47
CA ASP A 127 12.99 -5.92 10.53
C ASP A 127 12.40 -4.54 10.21
N THR A 128 11.50 -4.49 9.23
CA THR A 128 10.84 -3.26 8.83
C THR A 128 9.34 -3.45 8.83
N THR A 129 8.64 -2.63 9.61
CA THR A 129 7.19 -2.54 9.60
C THR A 129 6.76 -1.23 8.95
N PHE A 130 5.90 -1.33 7.95
CA PHE A 130 5.33 -0.17 7.25
C PHE A 130 3.82 -0.19 7.34
N ASN A 131 3.23 0.90 7.81
CA ASN A 131 1.79 1.10 7.88
C ASN A 131 1.42 2.39 7.13
N GLN A 132 0.39 2.30 6.29
CA GLN A 132 -0.13 3.45 5.57
C GLN A 132 -1.65 3.47 5.64
N THR A 133 -2.21 4.63 5.98
CA THR A 133 -3.64 4.88 5.96
C THR A 133 -3.93 6.11 5.10
N VAL A 134 -4.79 5.96 4.12
CA VAL A 134 -5.27 7.06 3.28
C VAL A 134 -6.76 7.24 3.52
N VAL A 135 -7.17 8.45 3.90
CA VAL A 135 -8.57 8.82 4.12
C VAL A 135 -8.94 9.95 3.17
N ASP A 136 -9.91 9.73 2.30
CA ASP A 136 -10.47 10.76 1.43
C ASP A 136 -11.85 11.18 1.94
N LEU A 137 -12.06 12.48 2.07
CA LEU A 137 -13.34 13.08 2.40
C LEU A 137 -13.72 14.06 1.28
N ALA A 138 -14.82 13.80 0.57
CA ALA A 138 -15.18 14.59 -0.58
C ALA A 138 -16.68 14.90 -0.66
N ALA A 139 -17.01 16.12 -1.03
CA ALA A 139 -18.32 16.48 -1.55
C ALA A 139 -18.50 15.91 -2.96
N ARG A 140 -19.71 15.52 -3.30
CA ARG A 140 -20.08 14.89 -4.56
C ARG A 140 -21.13 15.73 -5.28
N PHE A 141 -20.99 15.85 -6.60
CA PHE A 141 -22.02 16.40 -7.46
C PHE A 141 -22.26 15.45 -8.63
N ARG A 142 -23.51 15.04 -8.80
CA ARG A 142 -23.93 14.11 -9.86
C ARG A 142 -24.57 14.87 -11.04
N ALA A 143 -24.12 14.55 -12.23
CA ALA A 143 -24.79 14.89 -13.49
C ALA A 143 -25.24 13.60 -14.20
N GLY A 144 -26.34 13.67 -14.95
CA GLY A 144 -26.90 12.53 -15.66
C GLY A 144 -27.74 11.61 -14.78
N ALA A 145 -27.77 10.32 -15.13
CA ALA A 145 -28.61 9.32 -14.49
C ALA A 145 -28.19 9.04 -13.04
N ILE A 146 -29.11 8.56 -12.24
CA ILE A 146 -28.86 8.12 -10.87
C ILE A 146 -28.09 6.79 -10.94
N ALA A 147 -26.93 6.72 -10.28
CA ALA A 147 -26.21 5.46 -10.12
C ALA A 147 -27.01 4.53 -9.18
N LYS A 148 -27.67 3.56 -9.77
CA LYS A 148 -28.48 2.53 -9.09
C LYS A 148 -27.86 1.15 -9.38
N PRO A 149 -28.21 0.11 -8.61
CA PRO A 149 -27.83 -1.25 -8.95
C PRO A 149 -28.30 -1.64 -10.37
N ARG A 150 -29.54 -1.31 -10.70
CA ARG A 150 -30.09 -1.48 -12.05
C ARG A 150 -30.32 -0.12 -12.68
N MET A 151 -29.61 0.14 -13.76
CA MET A 151 -29.75 1.31 -14.62
C MET A 151 -30.33 0.86 -15.97
N GLU A 152 -31.02 1.73 -16.67
CA GLU A 152 -31.47 1.45 -18.04
C GLU A 152 -30.29 1.41 -19.01
N ALA A 153 -30.34 0.52 -20.00
CA ALA A 153 -29.31 0.46 -21.03
C ALA A 153 -29.15 1.80 -21.75
N GLY A 154 -27.93 2.33 -21.80
CA GLY A 154 -27.61 3.64 -22.35
C GLY A 154 -27.52 4.76 -21.31
N ASP A 155 -27.93 4.51 -20.06
CA ASP A 155 -27.81 5.48 -18.98
C ASP A 155 -26.32 5.79 -18.66
N VAL A 156 -26.05 7.08 -18.45
CA VAL A 156 -24.75 7.58 -18.02
C VAL A 156 -24.91 8.37 -16.73
N SER A 157 -24.15 7.98 -15.71
CA SER A 157 -23.99 8.75 -14.46
C SER A 157 -22.58 9.33 -14.43
N PHE A 158 -22.47 10.62 -14.16
CA PHE A 158 -21.21 11.33 -13.94
C PHE A 158 -21.22 11.97 -12.57
N VAL A 159 -20.17 11.75 -11.77
CA VAL A 159 -20.03 12.31 -10.44
C VAL A 159 -18.69 13.03 -10.35
N GLY A 160 -18.72 14.34 -10.08
CA GLY A 160 -17.55 15.13 -9.72
C GLY A 160 -17.31 15.07 -8.22
N LEU A 161 -16.04 15.09 -7.80
CA LEU A 161 -15.59 15.04 -6.42
C LEU A 161 -14.66 16.19 -6.12
N ILE A 162 -14.84 16.82 -4.95
CA ILE A 162 -13.93 17.82 -4.41
C ILE A 162 -13.82 17.66 -2.90
N GLY A 163 -12.61 17.69 -2.36
CA GLY A 163 -12.43 17.42 -0.92
C GLY A 163 -10.99 17.47 -0.45
N ALA A 164 -10.68 16.62 0.49
CA ALA A 164 -9.34 16.48 1.08
C ALA A 164 -8.95 15.01 1.19
N ARG A 165 -7.66 14.75 1.00
CA ARG A 165 -6.98 13.49 1.25
C ARG A 165 -6.07 13.65 2.45
N ILE A 166 -6.19 12.75 3.41
CA ILE A 166 -5.33 12.63 4.57
C ILE A 166 -4.52 11.34 4.37
N VAL A 167 -3.21 11.46 4.39
CA VAL A 167 -2.29 10.31 4.32
C VAL A 167 -1.53 10.26 5.63
N ASP A 168 -1.61 9.15 6.32
CA ASP A 168 -0.85 8.83 7.52
C ASP A 168 0.05 7.63 7.20
N ALA A 169 1.36 7.78 7.38
CA ALA A 169 2.32 6.73 7.13
C ALA A 169 3.30 6.62 8.29
N THR A 170 3.54 5.39 8.74
CA THR A 170 4.52 5.05 9.77
C THR A 170 5.45 3.96 9.26
N MET A 171 6.72 4.08 9.59
CA MET A 171 7.75 3.09 9.30
C MET A 171 8.61 2.89 10.54
N ASP A 172 8.65 1.65 11.02
CA ASP A 172 9.51 1.22 12.11
C ASP A 172 10.58 0.30 11.55
N VAL A 173 11.83 0.58 11.89
CA VAL A 173 13.01 -0.17 11.43
C VAL A 173 13.78 -0.64 12.64
N ASP A 174 13.88 -1.93 12.81
CA ASP A 174 14.68 -2.59 13.85
C ASP A 174 15.88 -3.28 13.19
N VAL A 175 17.08 -3.00 13.69
CA VAL A 175 18.33 -3.60 13.23
C VAL A 175 18.94 -4.36 14.37
N GLU A 176 19.01 -5.68 14.24
CA GLU A 176 19.68 -6.57 15.19
C GLU A 176 21.05 -6.98 14.66
N PHE A 177 22.07 -6.70 15.45
CA PHE A 177 23.45 -7.07 15.18
C PHE A 177 23.90 -8.13 16.16
N GLU A 178 24.12 -9.35 15.67
CA GLU A 178 24.69 -10.45 16.44
C GLU A 178 26.14 -10.73 16.01
N ASN A 179 27.02 -10.93 17.00
CA ASN A 179 28.40 -11.36 16.77
C ASN A 179 28.84 -12.38 17.80
N ASP A 180 29.14 -13.60 17.35
CA ASP A 180 29.65 -14.70 18.15
C ASP A 180 31.15 -14.87 17.90
N VAL A 181 31.97 -14.79 18.94
CA VAL A 181 33.40 -15.07 18.88
C VAL A 181 33.71 -16.28 19.74
N GLU A 182 34.24 -17.32 19.12
CA GLU A 182 34.69 -18.52 19.80
C GLU A 182 36.22 -18.65 19.71
N TYR A 183 36.87 -18.77 20.87
CA TYR A 183 38.29 -19.00 20.98
C TYR A 183 38.55 -20.41 21.47
N LYS A 184 39.31 -21.22 20.73
CA LYS A 184 39.78 -22.56 21.13
C LYS A 184 41.30 -22.60 21.18
N SER A 185 41.81 -23.15 22.26
CA SER A 185 43.25 -23.31 22.43
C SER A 185 43.55 -24.75 22.91
N THR A 186 44.50 -25.39 22.24
CA THR A 186 45.00 -26.74 22.59
C THR A 186 46.42 -26.64 23.17
N SER A 187 46.60 -27.11 24.40
CA SER A 187 47.91 -27.16 25.07
C SER A 187 48.44 -28.56 25.15
N ASN A 188 49.74 -28.76 24.83
CA ASN A 188 50.43 -30.05 24.90
C ASN A 188 51.17 -30.30 26.24
N ARG A 189 51.11 -29.39 27.22
CA ARG A 189 51.80 -29.59 28.52
C ARG A 189 50.81 -29.88 29.64
N PRO A 190 51.03 -30.97 30.41
CA PRO A 190 50.28 -31.24 31.64
C PRO A 190 50.56 -30.15 32.69
N GLY A 191 49.51 -29.63 33.32
CA GLY A 191 49.62 -28.70 34.47
C GLY A 191 49.54 -27.21 34.18
N VAL A 192 49.38 -26.78 32.94
CA VAL A 192 49.11 -25.35 32.56
C VAL A 192 47.61 -25.14 32.39
N LEU A 193 46.99 -24.37 33.28
CA LEU A 193 45.59 -23.95 33.19
C LEU A 193 45.45 -22.83 32.12
N ILE A 194 45.36 -23.24 30.86
CA ILE A 194 44.92 -22.34 29.79
C ILE A 194 43.47 -22.63 29.52
N PRO A 195 42.59 -21.64 29.44
CA PRO A 195 41.20 -21.89 29.08
C PRO A 195 41.12 -22.58 27.72
N LYS A 196 40.59 -23.80 27.70
CA LYS A 196 40.46 -24.59 26.46
C LYS A 196 39.44 -24.00 25.48
N GLU A 197 38.50 -23.24 26.00
CA GLU A 197 37.44 -22.58 25.22
C GLU A 197 37.02 -21.29 25.90
N ALA A 198 36.84 -20.24 25.14
CA ALA A 198 36.19 -19.00 25.55
C ALA A 198 35.20 -18.62 24.46
N LYS A 199 34.00 -18.20 24.86
CA LYS A 199 32.93 -17.71 23.97
C LYS A 199 32.54 -16.32 24.42
N ALA A 200 32.41 -15.41 23.49
CA ALA A 200 31.88 -14.09 23.72
C ALA A 200 30.78 -13.83 22.68
N LYS A 201 29.60 -13.45 23.15
CA LYS A 201 28.49 -13.02 22.32
C LYS A 201 28.28 -11.54 22.52
N PHE A 202 28.18 -10.81 21.44
CA PHE A 202 27.88 -9.38 21.42
C PHE A 202 26.60 -9.21 20.63
N GLU A 203 25.60 -8.61 21.25
CA GLU A 203 24.33 -8.22 20.65
C GLU A 203 24.19 -6.72 20.76
N ARG A 204 23.69 -6.09 19.72
CA ARG A 204 23.38 -4.68 19.70
C ARG A 204 22.15 -4.46 18.83
N ASP A 205 21.12 -3.88 19.43
CA ASP A 205 19.89 -3.53 18.79
C ASP A 205 19.89 -2.02 18.53
N TRP A 206 19.31 -1.63 17.42
CA TRP A 206 19.06 -0.25 17.07
C TRP A 206 17.68 -0.16 16.43
N ASP A 207 16.84 0.69 16.97
CA ASP A 207 15.48 0.94 16.55
C ASP A 207 15.33 2.40 16.10
N GLU A 208 14.68 2.62 14.97
CA GLU A 208 14.33 3.93 14.44
C GLU A 208 12.88 3.90 13.97
N SER A 209 12.13 4.93 14.32
CA SER A 209 10.71 5.06 13.98
C SER A 209 10.47 6.40 13.31
N TRP A 210 9.76 6.36 12.19
CA TRP A 210 9.33 7.52 11.44
C TRP A 210 7.82 7.52 11.28
N SER A 211 7.17 8.66 11.53
CA SER A 211 5.75 8.84 11.23
C SER A 211 5.48 10.24 10.68
N ASN A 212 4.55 10.31 9.72
CA ASN A 212 4.14 11.59 9.17
C ASN A 212 2.68 11.54 8.68
N THR A 213 1.98 12.67 8.84
CA THR A 213 0.61 12.85 8.39
C THR A 213 0.53 14.07 7.47
N TRP A 214 -0.08 13.90 6.30
CA TRP A 214 -0.27 14.96 5.30
C TRP A 214 -1.75 15.16 5.03
N VAL A 215 -2.13 16.41 4.79
CA VAL A 215 -3.49 16.77 4.34
C VAL A 215 -3.37 17.55 3.04
N SER A 216 -4.01 17.06 1.99
CA SER A 216 -3.93 17.61 0.65
C SER A 216 -5.31 17.83 0.04
N PRO A 217 -5.52 18.88 -0.78
CA PRO A 217 -6.75 19.04 -1.55
C PRO A 217 -6.92 17.88 -2.54
N LEU A 218 -8.16 17.45 -2.72
CA LEU A 218 -8.55 16.31 -3.55
C LEU A 218 -9.56 16.76 -4.59
N ILE A 219 -9.36 16.36 -5.84
CA ILE A 219 -10.36 16.40 -6.89
C ILE A 219 -10.50 15.02 -7.53
N GLY A 220 -11.69 14.74 -8.05
CA GLY A 220 -11.90 13.45 -8.72
C GLY A 220 -13.17 13.41 -9.54
N MET A 221 -13.33 12.31 -10.25
CA MET A 221 -14.54 12.02 -11.01
C MET A 221 -14.81 10.52 -11.06
N GLN A 222 -16.10 10.20 -11.15
CA GLN A 222 -16.58 8.83 -11.39
C GLN A 222 -17.59 8.87 -12.52
N THR A 223 -17.47 7.97 -13.48
CA THR A 223 -18.43 7.78 -14.56
C THR A 223 -18.90 6.34 -14.54
N THR A 224 -20.20 6.13 -14.74
CA THR A 224 -20.83 4.82 -14.89
C THR A 224 -21.66 4.84 -16.16
N TYR A 225 -21.51 3.83 -16.98
CA TYR A 225 -22.28 3.59 -18.21
C TYR A 225 -22.96 2.23 -18.12
N ALA A 226 -24.29 2.20 -18.23
CA ALA A 226 -25.06 0.98 -18.26
C ALA A 226 -25.20 0.49 -19.71
N PHE A 227 -24.65 -0.66 -20.02
CA PHE A 227 -24.86 -1.29 -21.33
C PHE A 227 -25.96 -2.37 -21.30
N SER A 228 -26.43 -2.73 -20.09
CA SER A 228 -27.68 -3.44 -19.85
C SER A 228 -28.18 -3.13 -18.45
N ASP A 229 -29.36 -3.61 -18.07
CA ASP A 229 -29.91 -3.48 -16.72
C ASP A 229 -29.09 -4.15 -15.61
N GLN A 230 -28.21 -5.08 -15.97
CA GLN A 230 -27.36 -5.83 -15.02
C GLN A 230 -25.88 -5.48 -15.16
N TRP A 231 -25.44 -5.00 -16.31
CA TRP A 231 -24.02 -4.75 -16.59
C TRP A 231 -23.74 -3.26 -16.77
N GLN A 232 -22.73 -2.80 -16.07
CA GLN A 232 -22.26 -1.43 -16.10
C GLN A 232 -20.74 -1.41 -16.30
N ALA A 233 -20.23 -0.45 -17.06
CA ALA A 233 -18.83 -0.08 -17.06
C ALA A 233 -18.65 1.12 -16.13
N PHE A 234 -17.49 1.20 -15.48
CA PHE A 234 -17.16 2.34 -14.65
C PHE A 234 -15.73 2.84 -14.88
N LEU A 235 -15.55 4.13 -14.67
CA LEU A 235 -14.27 4.82 -14.62
C LEU A 235 -14.23 5.66 -13.35
N TYR A 236 -13.15 5.58 -12.58
CA TYR A 236 -12.87 6.41 -11.43
C TYR A 236 -11.48 7.03 -11.57
N LEU A 237 -11.39 8.33 -11.41
CA LEU A 237 -10.15 9.10 -11.43
C LEU A 237 -10.12 10.04 -10.26
N ASP A 238 -8.99 10.13 -9.58
CA ASP A 238 -8.73 11.17 -8.58
C ASP A 238 -7.29 11.63 -8.62
N ALA A 239 -7.08 12.85 -8.11
CA ALA A 239 -5.76 13.40 -7.83
C ALA A 239 -5.83 14.29 -6.59
N ALA A 240 -4.77 14.27 -5.78
CA ALA A 240 -4.65 15.08 -4.59
C ALA A 240 -3.22 15.62 -4.45
N GLY A 241 -3.07 16.77 -3.74
CA GLY A 241 -1.80 17.40 -3.47
C GLY A 241 -1.63 18.71 -4.23
N PHE A 242 -1.17 18.63 -5.46
CA PHE A 242 -0.94 19.76 -6.37
C PHE A 242 0.10 20.78 -5.87
N GLY A 243 0.99 20.42 -4.94
CA GLY A 243 2.02 21.30 -4.39
C GLY A 243 1.48 22.46 -3.55
N VAL A 244 0.22 22.39 -3.09
CA VAL A 244 -0.41 23.48 -2.31
C VAL A 244 0.28 23.68 -0.95
N SER A 245 0.88 22.65 -0.41
CA SER A 245 1.71 22.72 0.81
C SER A 245 3.08 23.40 0.60
N GLY A 246 3.40 23.78 -0.65
CA GLY A 246 4.72 24.30 -1.05
C GLY A 246 5.77 23.19 -1.20
N ARG A 247 5.36 21.94 -1.13
CA ARG A 247 6.16 20.72 -1.33
C ARG A 247 5.57 19.88 -2.45
N ARG A 248 6.36 18.94 -2.97
CA ARG A 248 5.86 17.93 -3.89
C ARG A 248 5.03 16.93 -3.09
N ASP A 249 3.73 16.89 -3.36
CA ASP A 249 2.74 16.07 -2.66
C ASP A 249 1.65 15.66 -3.63
N LEU A 250 2.00 14.88 -4.66
CA LEU A 250 1.05 14.42 -5.67
C LEU A 250 0.66 12.97 -5.39
N SER A 251 -0.63 12.70 -5.35
CA SER A 251 -1.15 11.32 -5.32
C SER A 251 -2.35 11.20 -6.21
N GLY A 252 -2.62 10.01 -6.73
CA GLY A 252 -3.77 9.81 -7.59
C GLY A 252 -4.14 8.35 -7.80
N THR A 253 -5.40 8.16 -8.23
CA THR A 253 -5.97 6.86 -8.57
C THR A 253 -6.60 6.94 -9.95
N ALA A 254 -6.33 5.95 -10.79
CA ALA A 254 -7.07 5.67 -12.01
C ALA A 254 -7.58 4.22 -11.95
N GLN A 255 -8.89 4.04 -12.10
CA GLN A 255 -9.51 2.71 -12.04
C GLN A 255 -10.60 2.62 -13.12
N ALA A 256 -10.61 1.54 -13.88
CA ALA A 256 -11.64 1.23 -14.85
C ALA A 256 -12.04 -0.24 -14.75
N GLY A 257 -13.31 -0.54 -15.03
CA GLY A 257 -13.79 -1.91 -14.92
C GLY A 257 -15.25 -2.07 -15.29
N ILE A 258 -15.76 -3.23 -14.96
CA ILE A 258 -17.17 -3.62 -15.13
C ILE A 258 -17.78 -3.99 -13.80
N ALA A 259 -19.09 -3.79 -13.66
CA ALA A 259 -19.88 -4.19 -12.52
C ALA A 259 -21.07 -5.01 -12.98
N TYR A 260 -21.37 -6.04 -12.23
CA TYR A 260 -22.53 -6.92 -12.43
C TYR A 260 -23.48 -6.84 -11.23
N THR A 261 -24.74 -6.62 -11.51
CA THR A 261 -25.78 -6.46 -10.47
C THR A 261 -26.36 -7.81 -10.06
N LEU A 262 -26.27 -8.09 -8.76
CA LEU A 262 -26.89 -9.22 -8.09
C LEU A 262 -28.15 -8.74 -7.34
N GLY A 263 -29.31 -9.16 -7.79
CA GLY A 263 -30.58 -8.73 -7.16
C GLY A 263 -30.85 -7.23 -7.38
N ASN A 264 -31.32 -6.54 -6.33
CA ASN A 264 -31.75 -5.14 -6.41
C ASN A 264 -30.88 -4.15 -5.64
N SER A 265 -29.94 -4.64 -4.83
CA SER A 265 -29.13 -3.77 -3.92
C SER A 265 -27.65 -4.08 -3.91
N THR A 266 -27.20 -5.07 -4.69
CA THR A 266 -25.82 -5.54 -4.62
C THR A 266 -25.17 -5.56 -5.99
N GLN A 267 -23.93 -5.07 -6.08
CA GLN A 267 -23.11 -5.17 -7.29
C GLN A 267 -21.76 -5.78 -6.96
N LEU A 268 -21.30 -6.66 -7.83
CA LEU A 268 -19.92 -7.12 -7.88
C LEU A 268 -19.17 -6.36 -8.99
N SER A 269 -17.96 -5.93 -8.72
CA SER A 269 -17.13 -5.26 -9.71
C SER A 269 -15.77 -5.93 -9.86
N LEU A 270 -15.28 -5.92 -11.10
CA LEU A 270 -13.93 -6.30 -11.47
C LEU A 270 -13.34 -5.16 -12.28
N GLY A 271 -12.17 -4.71 -11.89
CA GLY A 271 -11.49 -3.61 -12.57
C GLY A 271 -9.99 -3.70 -12.47
N TYR A 272 -9.35 -2.79 -13.19
CA TYR A 272 -7.92 -2.55 -13.11
C TYR A 272 -7.70 -1.20 -12.46
N LYS A 273 -6.81 -1.16 -11.48
CA LYS A 273 -6.48 0.04 -10.71
C LYS A 273 -5.00 0.35 -10.87
N TYR A 274 -4.72 1.62 -11.12
CA TYR A 274 -3.40 2.24 -10.99
C TYR A 274 -3.48 3.25 -9.84
N TRP A 275 -2.50 3.24 -8.96
CA TRP A 275 -2.38 4.17 -7.86
C TRP A 275 -0.94 4.67 -7.78
N GLY A 276 -0.77 5.96 -7.53
CA GLY A 276 0.53 6.59 -7.42
C GLY A 276 0.57 7.59 -6.27
N LEU A 277 1.73 7.71 -5.67
CA LEU A 277 2.04 8.60 -4.57
C LEU A 277 3.45 9.13 -4.73
N ASP A 278 3.61 10.45 -4.81
CA ASP A 278 4.88 11.16 -4.96
C ASP A 278 4.98 12.24 -3.87
N PHE A 279 5.87 12.05 -2.88
CA PHE A 279 6.09 12.99 -1.79
C PHE A 279 7.54 13.43 -1.70
N ALA A 280 7.75 14.75 -1.54
CA ALA A 280 9.02 15.29 -1.10
C ALA A 280 9.18 15.12 0.42
N GLY A 281 10.34 14.62 0.85
CA GLY A 281 10.73 14.54 2.24
C GLY A 281 11.01 15.90 2.89
N HIS A 282 11.52 15.88 4.13
CA HIS A 282 11.88 17.10 4.86
C HIS A 282 13.15 17.80 4.32
N GLY A 283 14.03 17.08 3.62
CA GLY A 283 15.18 17.62 2.92
C GLY A 283 14.84 18.10 1.51
N SER A 284 15.62 19.01 0.96
CA SER A 284 15.40 19.54 -0.40
C SER A 284 15.55 18.48 -1.50
N ASP A 285 16.23 17.38 -1.19
CA ASP A 285 16.57 16.31 -2.14
C ASP A 285 15.93 14.95 -1.77
N ASP A 286 15.21 14.86 -0.64
CA ASP A 286 14.54 13.64 -0.22
C ASP A 286 13.23 13.47 -0.96
N HIS A 287 13.00 12.27 -1.48
CA HIS A 287 11.87 11.97 -2.34
C HIS A 287 11.40 10.53 -2.10
N TYR A 288 10.09 10.34 -2.04
CA TYR A 288 9.45 9.04 -1.93
C TYR A 288 8.36 8.93 -2.98
N ASP A 289 8.54 8.02 -3.91
CA ASP A 289 7.59 7.70 -4.98
C ASP A 289 7.18 6.23 -4.87
N VAL A 290 5.87 5.98 -4.92
CA VAL A 290 5.31 4.64 -5.00
C VAL A 290 4.26 4.59 -6.08
N THR A 291 4.39 3.63 -6.96
CA THR A 291 3.36 3.31 -7.95
C THR A 291 2.96 1.84 -7.81
N GLN A 292 1.64 1.61 -7.86
CA GLN A 292 1.07 0.27 -7.82
C GLN A 292 0.01 0.14 -8.89
N HIS A 293 -0.03 -1.00 -9.56
CA HIS A 293 -1.12 -1.32 -10.45
C HIS A 293 -1.52 -2.79 -10.36
N GLY A 294 -2.79 -3.08 -10.61
CA GLY A 294 -3.27 -4.44 -10.47
C GLY A 294 -4.78 -4.57 -10.59
N VAL A 295 -5.26 -5.75 -10.19
CA VAL A 295 -6.67 -6.12 -10.24
C VAL A 295 -7.39 -5.64 -8.99
N ASN A 296 -8.58 -5.07 -9.17
CA ASN A 296 -9.44 -4.64 -8.09
C ASN A 296 -10.79 -5.38 -8.16
N LEU A 297 -11.15 -6.05 -7.06
CA LEU A 297 -12.44 -6.70 -6.87
C LEU A 297 -13.26 -5.88 -5.90
N GLY A 298 -14.53 -5.62 -6.20
CA GLY A 298 -15.40 -4.82 -5.36
C GLY A 298 -16.76 -5.44 -5.14
N LEU A 299 -17.30 -5.16 -3.95
CA LEU A 299 -18.66 -5.42 -3.55
C LEU A 299 -19.30 -4.08 -3.17
N ARG A 300 -20.36 -3.68 -3.85
CA ARG A 300 -21.14 -2.49 -3.52
C ARG A 300 -22.52 -2.90 -3.03
N LEU A 301 -22.90 -2.34 -1.89
CA LEU A 301 -24.22 -2.47 -1.29
C LEU A 301 -24.92 -1.11 -1.36
N PHE A 302 -26.14 -1.09 -1.86
CA PHE A 302 -26.99 0.11 -1.94
C PHE A 302 -28.08 0.05 -0.88
N PHE A 303 -28.37 1.22 -0.32
CA PHE A 303 -29.42 1.41 0.69
C PHE A 303 -30.25 2.64 0.27
N ASP A 304 -31.54 2.42 0.06
CA ASP A 304 -32.53 3.44 -0.30
C ASP A 304 -33.39 3.81 0.90
#